data_00738b7618b2bb3262645b658fe724bb
#
_entry.id   00738b7618b2bb3262645b658fe724bb
#
_cell.length_a   1.000
_cell.length_b   1.000
_cell.length_c   1.000
_cell.angle_alpha   90.00
_cell.angle_beta   90.00
_cell.angle_gamma   90.00
#
_symmetry.space_group_name_H-M   'P 1'
#
loop_
_entity.id
_entity.type
_entity.pdbx_description
1 polymer ?
#
loop_
_entity_poly.entity_id
_entity_poly.type
_entity_poly.pdbx_seq_one_letter_code
_entity_poly.pdbx_strand_id
1 'polypeptide(L)'
;MNNYTPPYKITSKILKLSTQISEELTKLQFTGVEKVNPILRKKNRIKTLAGTLEIEGNFLGEEKITAILDGKRVLGTVKELAEVQGAIKAYEKLDSYRYDELDDLLQAHKILMDEILTTAGSFRSVNVKVAEHIAPKPSIVNELMMNLFSWLKNSDEHMLLKSC
;
A
#
# COMPACT_ATOMS: atom_id res chain seq x y z
N MET A 1 20.70 -10.71 -19.19
CA MET A 1 19.73 -10.32 -18.16
C MET A 1 19.69 -8.81 -18.15
N ASN A 2 18.56 -8.18 -18.47
CA ASN A 2 18.44 -6.73 -18.40
C ASN A 2 18.57 -6.32 -16.92
N ASN A 3 19.64 -5.61 -16.61
CA ASN A 3 19.88 -5.08 -15.26
C ASN A 3 18.99 -3.85 -15.07
N TYR A 4 17.69 -4.06 -14.83
CA TYR A 4 16.77 -2.97 -14.51
C TYR A 4 17.16 -2.38 -13.15
N THR A 5 17.27 -1.06 -13.11
CA THR A 5 17.44 -0.30 -11.87
C THR A 5 16.50 0.90 -11.95
N PRO A 6 15.68 1.16 -10.92
CA PRO A 6 14.85 2.36 -10.87
C PRO A 6 15.71 3.63 -10.99
N PRO A 7 15.21 4.68 -11.66
CA PRO A 7 15.97 5.92 -11.85
C PRO A 7 15.98 6.75 -10.58
N TYR A 8 17.01 6.62 -9.75
CA TYR A 8 17.23 7.48 -8.58
C TYR A 8 18.72 7.87 -8.44
N LYS A 9 18.98 8.89 -7.63
CA LYS A 9 20.34 9.31 -7.25
C LYS A 9 20.41 9.47 -5.74
N ILE A 10 21.39 8.85 -5.11
CA ILE A 10 21.68 9.05 -3.69
C ILE A 10 22.27 10.47 -3.52
N THR A 11 21.51 11.31 -2.83
CA THR A 11 21.92 12.66 -2.49
C THR A 11 22.36 12.73 -1.03
N SER A 12 23.13 13.76 -0.65
CA SER A 12 23.48 14.03 0.75
C SER A 12 22.24 14.16 1.65
N LYS A 13 21.12 14.65 1.10
CA LYS A 13 19.84 14.73 1.82
C LYS A 13 19.24 13.35 2.09
N ILE A 14 19.26 12.44 1.10
CA ILE A 14 18.79 11.05 1.28
C ILE A 14 19.64 10.35 2.35
N LEU A 15 20.97 10.46 2.27
CA LEU A 15 21.85 9.86 3.24
C LEU A 15 21.58 10.38 4.67
N LYS A 16 21.45 11.69 4.84
CA LYS A 16 21.12 12.31 6.13
C LYS A 16 19.78 11.81 6.67
N LEU A 17 18.73 11.80 5.85
CA LEU A 17 17.39 11.36 6.27
C LEU A 17 17.37 9.87 6.61
N SER A 18 18.02 9.02 5.83
CA SER A 18 18.11 7.58 6.10
C SER A 18 18.79 7.32 7.45
N THR A 19 19.89 8.05 7.76
CA THR A 19 20.56 7.95 9.06
C THR A 19 19.63 8.39 10.19
N GLN A 20 18.96 9.53 10.07
CA GLN A 20 18.03 10.03 11.08
C GLN A 20 16.86 9.05 11.33
N ILE A 21 16.26 8.49 10.27
CA ILE A 21 15.20 7.49 10.41
C ILE A 21 15.71 6.25 11.13
N SER A 22 16.89 5.75 10.77
CA SER A 22 17.49 4.59 11.43
C SER A 22 17.78 4.83 12.91
N GLU A 23 18.25 6.02 13.28
CA GLU A 23 18.47 6.41 14.67
C GLU A 23 17.15 6.45 15.46
N GLU A 24 16.08 7.05 14.90
CA GLU A 24 14.78 7.12 15.56
C GLU A 24 14.14 5.74 15.71
N LEU A 25 14.23 4.88 14.70
CA LEU A 25 13.76 3.49 14.79
C LEU A 25 14.49 2.72 15.89
N THR A 26 15.83 2.89 15.99
CA THR A 26 16.62 2.26 17.04
C THR A 26 16.18 2.75 18.42
N LYS A 27 15.97 4.06 18.62
CA LYS A 27 15.45 4.60 19.88
C LYS A 27 14.10 3.99 20.25
N LEU A 28 13.18 3.85 19.29
CA LEU A 28 11.87 3.23 19.50
C LEU A 28 11.99 1.77 19.95
N GLN A 29 12.90 0.99 19.37
CA GLN A 29 13.15 -0.41 19.80
C GLN A 29 13.59 -0.50 21.25
N PHE A 30 14.46 0.41 21.71
CA PHE A 30 14.94 0.43 23.10
C PHE A 30 13.93 0.97 24.12
N THR A 31 12.92 1.73 23.68
CA THR A 31 11.89 2.26 24.62
C THR A 31 10.83 1.24 25.01
N GLY A 32 10.92 0.00 24.53
CA GLY A 32 9.96 -1.07 24.86
C GLY A 32 8.54 -0.83 24.35
N VAL A 33 8.37 0.05 23.36
CA VAL A 33 7.09 0.35 22.70
C VAL A 33 6.52 -0.86 21.94
N GLU A 34 7.24 -1.98 21.87
CA GLU A 34 6.77 -3.25 21.28
C GLU A 34 5.49 -3.80 21.92
N LYS A 35 5.17 -3.41 23.15
CA LYS A 35 3.87 -3.68 23.78
C LYS A 35 2.84 -2.62 23.38
N VAL A 36 2.66 -2.41 22.08
CA VAL A 36 1.65 -1.48 21.60
C VAL A 36 0.28 -1.96 22.06
N ASN A 37 -0.36 -1.13 22.87
CA ASN A 37 -1.72 -1.34 23.37
C ASN A 37 -2.65 -1.70 22.19
N PRO A 38 -3.36 -2.86 22.22
CA PRO A 38 -4.26 -3.29 21.14
C PRO A 38 -5.30 -2.23 20.77
N ILE A 39 -5.76 -1.44 21.74
CA ILE A 39 -6.71 -0.34 21.53
C ILE A 39 -6.07 0.74 20.64
N LEU A 40 -4.81 1.09 20.90
CA LEU A 40 -4.09 2.07 20.10
C LEU A 40 -3.85 1.57 18.68
N ARG A 41 -3.52 0.27 18.49
CA ARG A 41 -3.39 -0.34 17.17
C ARG A 41 -4.71 -0.26 16.40
N LYS A 42 -5.84 -0.64 17.03
CA LYS A 42 -7.17 -0.54 16.40
C LYS A 42 -7.46 0.92 15.98
N LYS A 43 -7.22 1.88 16.86
CA LYS A 43 -7.44 3.30 16.58
C LYS A 43 -6.57 3.81 15.43
N ASN A 44 -5.28 3.48 15.43
CA ASN A 44 -4.37 3.88 14.35
C ASN A 44 -4.76 3.25 13.02
N ARG A 45 -5.17 1.97 13.00
CA ARG A 45 -5.67 1.29 11.81
C ARG A 45 -6.90 2.01 11.23
N ILE A 46 -7.87 2.38 12.08
CA ILE A 46 -9.07 3.11 11.66
C ILE A 46 -8.69 4.45 11.03
N LYS A 47 -7.78 5.21 11.66
CA LYS A 47 -7.29 6.48 11.12
C LYS A 47 -6.60 6.32 9.77
N THR A 48 -5.75 5.31 9.62
CA THR A 48 -5.08 5.02 8.36
C THR A 48 -6.08 4.67 7.27
N LEU A 49 -7.05 3.79 7.56
CA LEU A 49 -8.11 3.44 6.62
C LEU A 49 -8.93 4.67 6.20
N ALA A 50 -9.38 5.48 7.16
CA ALA A 50 -10.15 6.68 6.89
C ALA A 50 -9.39 7.67 6.01
N GLY A 51 -8.14 7.99 6.37
CA GLY A 51 -7.31 8.93 5.62
C GLY A 51 -6.98 8.43 4.21
N THR A 52 -6.71 7.14 4.04
CA THR A 52 -6.43 6.55 2.71
C THR A 52 -7.67 6.59 1.83
N LEU A 53 -8.83 6.22 2.36
CA LEU A 53 -10.10 6.22 1.64
C LEU A 53 -10.57 7.64 1.29
N GLU A 54 -10.31 8.62 2.16
CA GLU A 54 -10.62 10.03 1.92
C GLU A 54 -9.86 10.58 0.70
N ILE A 55 -8.59 10.19 0.51
CA ILE A 55 -7.80 10.55 -0.67
C ILE A 55 -8.48 10.03 -1.96
N GLU A 56 -9.12 8.86 -1.91
CA GLU A 56 -9.85 8.26 -3.03
C GLU A 56 -11.30 8.79 -3.16
N GLY A 57 -11.69 9.77 -2.34
CA GLY A 57 -13.01 10.40 -2.38
C GLY A 57 -14.10 9.66 -1.59
N ASN A 58 -13.72 8.72 -0.72
CA ASN A 58 -14.64 8.05 0.21
C ASN A 58 -14.63 8.76 1.55
N PHE A 59 -15.74 9.43 1.88
CA PHE A 59 -15.89 10.28 3.06
C PHE A 59 -16.70 9.64 4.19
N LEU A 60 -16.74 8.33 4.31
CA LEU A 60 -17.46 7.65 5.40
C LEU A 60 -16.91 8.00 6.79
N GLY A 61 -15.62 8.29 6.91
CA GLY A 61 -14.98 8.76 8.14
C GLY A 61 -14.75 7.67 9.21
N GLU A 62 -13.98 8.01 10.25
CA GLU A 62 -13.55 7.07 11.30
C GLU A 62 -14.73 6.43 12.05
N GLU A 63 -15.80 7.18 12.32
CA GLU A 63 -16.96 6.71 13.09
C GLU A 63 -17.68 5.57 12.34
N LYS A 64 -17.98 5.76 11.05
CA LYS A 64 -18.66 4.75 10.25
C LYS A 64 -17.77 3.54 9.98
N ILE A 65 -16.47 3.75 9.73
CA ILE A 65 -15.50 2.65 9.58
C ILE A 65 -15.42 1.82 10.87
N THR A 66 -15.42 2.48 12.03
CA THR A 66 -15.48 1.79 13.33
C THR A 66 -16.74 0.95 13.46
N ALA A 67 -17.89 1.51 13.08
CA ALA A 67 -19.17 0.81 13.13
C ALA A 67 -19.17 -0.43 12.21
N ILE A 68 -18.59 -0.33 11.01
CA ILE A 68 -18.43 -1.47 10.09
C ILE A 68 -17.54 -2.55 10.71
N LEU A 69 -16.41 -2.17 11.30
CA LEU A 69 -15.51 -3.10 12.00
C LEU A 69 -16.19 -3.80 13.19
N ASP A 70 -17.13 -3.12 13.83
CA ASP A 70 -17.92 -3.67 14.94
C ASP A 70 -19.16 -4.46 14.46
N GLY A 71 -19.28 -4.72 13.14
CA GLY A 71 -20.38 -5.49 12.55
C GLY A 71 -21.73 -4.76 12.48
N LYS A 72 -21.74 -3.43 12.68
CA LYS A 72 -22.96 -2.63 12.65
C LYS A 72 -23.31 -2.23 11.20
N ARG A 73 -24.60 -2.06 10.93
CA ARG A 73 -25.06 -1.52 9.66
C ARG A 73 -24.80 -0.01 9.60
N VAL A 74 -24.26 0.43 8.46
CA VAL A 74 -23.90 1.83 8.20
C VAL A 74 -24.57 2.30 6.91
N LEU A 75 -25.00 3.54 6.89
CA LEU A 75 -25.53 4.20 5.69
C LEU A 75 -24.35 4.75 4.86
N GLY A 76 -24.30 4.35 3.62
CA GLY A 76 -23.32 4.77 2.61
C GLY A 76 -23.75 4.27 1.24
N THR A 77 -23.11 4.71 0.19
CA THR A 77 -23.30 4.15 -1.16
C THR A 77 -22.71 2.73 -1.21
N VAL A 78 -23.19 1.92 -2.14
CA VAL A 78 -22.67 0.56 -2.36
C VAL A 78 -21.16 0.60 -2.61
N LYS A 79 -20.69 1.58 -3.40
CA LYS A 79 -19.27 1.76 -3.69
C LYS A 79 -18.46 2.09 -2.43
N GLU A 80 -18.89 3.08 -1.64
CA GLU A 80 -18.19 3.47 -0.41
C GLU A 80 -18.07 2.30 0.59
N LEU A 81 -19.15 1.53 0.74
CA LEU A 81 -19.16 0.36 1.63
C LEU A 81 -18.22 -0.74 1.12
N ALA A 82 -18.21 -1.01 -0.20
CA ALA A 82 -17.34 -1.98 -0.83
C ALA A 82 -15.85 -1.59 -0.67
N GLU A 83 -15.50 -0.32 -0.88
CA GLU A 83 -14.16 0.22 -0.68
C GLU A 83 -13.67 0.04 0.77
N VAL A 84 -14.50 0.37 1.74
CA VAL A 84 -14.16 0.17 3.17
C VAL A 84 -13.97 -1.31 3.50
N GLN A 85 -14.87 -2.18 3.04
CA GLN A 85 -14.78 -3.62 3.29
C GLN A 85 -13.54 -4.24 2.62
N GLY A 86 -13.25 -3.86 1.37
CA GLY A 86 -12.05 -4.28 0.66
C GLY A 86 -10.78 -3.85 1.39
N ALA A 87 -10.73 -2.60 1.83
CA ALA A 87 -9.59 -2.06 2.59
C ALA A 87 -9.40 -2.80 3.94
N ILE A 88 -10.48 -3.07 4.69
CA ILE A 88 -10.41 -3.85 5.93
C ILE A 88 -9.84 -5.25 5.67
N LYS A 89 -10.38 -5.98 4.67
CA LYS A 89 -9.93 -7.33 4.30
C LYS A 89 -8.45 -7.35 3.86
N ALA A 90 -8.02 -6.34 3.09
CA ALA A 90 -6.63 -6.22 2.64
C ALA A 90 -5.67 -5.96 3.82
N TYR A 91 -6.04 -5.06 4.73
CA TYR A 91 -5.25 -4.77 5.93
C TYR A 91 -5.18 -5.96 6.92
N GLU A 92 -6.19 -6.83 6.97
CA GLU A 92 -6.16 -8.05 7.79
C GLU A 92 -5.09 -9.04 7.33
N LYS A 93 -4.73 -8.99 6.05
CA LYS A 93 -3.70 -9.84 5.46
C LYS A 93 -2.35 -9.15 5.30
N LEU A 94 -2.20 -7.89 5.75
CA LEU A 94 -1.00 -7.08 5.52
C LEU A 94 0.29 -7.81 5.92
N ASP A 95 0.31 -8.45 7.09
CA ASP A 95 1.48 -9.16 7.61
C ASP A 95 1.81 -10.45 6.84
N SER A 96 0.92 -10.93 5.96
CA SER A 96 1.13 -12.11 5.12
C SER A 96 1.73 -11.81 3.75
N TYR A 97 1.69 -10.55 3.32
CA TYR A 97 2.23 -10.15 2.02
C TYR A 97 3.74 -9.91 2.08
N ARG A 98 4.41 -10.33 1.05
CA ARG A 98 5.82 -10.03 0.82
C ARG A 98 5.95 -8.85 -0.15
N TYR A 99 6.73 -7.86 0.23
CA TYR A 99 6.93 -6.65 -0.58
C TYR A 99 7.66 -6.90 -1.91
N ASP A 100 8.35 -8.03 -2.04
CA ASP A 100 9.18 -8.43 -3.17
C ASP A 100 8.52 -9.53 -4.05
N GLU A 101 7.25 -9.86 -3.80
CA GLU A 101 6.49 -10.85 -4.58
C GLU A 101 5.34 -10.17 -5.34
N LEU A 102 5.39 -10.28 -6.68
CA LEU A 102 4.38 -9.68 -7.55
C LEU A 102 2.99 -10.28 -7.34
N ASP A 103 2.91 -11.59 -7.09
CA ASP A 103 1.65 -12.29 -6.85
C ASP A 103 0.94 -11.77 -5.59
N ASP A 104 1.71 -11.40 -4.55
CA ASP A 104 1.15 -10.82 -3.33
C ASP A 104 0.57 -9.42 -3.57
N LEU A 105 1.22 -8.61 -4.41
CA LEU A 105 0.66 -7.33 -4.86
C LEU A 105 -0.66 -7.53 -5.61
N LEU A 106 -0.70 -8.45 -6.56
CA LEU A 106 -1.91 -8.74 -7.34
C LEU A 106 -3.03 -9.31 -6.46
N GLN A 107 -2.69 -10.13 -5.48
CA GLN A 107 -3.66 -10.65 -4.52
C GLN A 107 -4.19 -9.54 -3.60
N ALA A 108 -3.33 -8.66 -3.11
CA ALA A 108 -3.75 -7.49 -2.32
C ALA A 108 -4.69 -6.59 -3.12
N HIS A 109 -4.35 -6.30 -4.39
CA HIS A 109 -5.20 -5.54 -5.30
C HIS A 109 -6.54 -6.25 -5.55
N LYS A 110 -6.53 -7.59 -5.71
CA LYS A 110 -7.76 -8.36 -5.87
C LYS A 110 -8.68 -8.20 -4.66
N ILE A 111 -8.16 -8.39 -3.46
CA ILE A 111 -8.96 -8.29 -2.23
C ILE A 111 -9.50 -6.87 -2.03
N LEU A 112 -8.67 -5.86 -2.33
CA LEU A 112 -9.04 -4.45 -2.17
C LEU A 112 -10.17 -4.04 -3.13
N MET A 113 -10.14 -4.55 -4.37
CA MET A 113 -10.98 -4.10 -5.48
C MET A 113 -12.04 -5.10 -5.93
N ASP A 114 -12.18 -6.27 -5.28
CA ASP A 114 -13.01 -7.40 -5.73
C ASP A 114 -14.49 -7.00 -5.99
N GLU A 115 -15.07 -6.18 -5.12
CA GLU A 115 -16.45 -5.71 -5.24
C GLU A 115 -16.60 -4.42 -6.10
N ILE A 116 -15.49 -3.87 -6.62
CA ILE A 116 -15.44 -2.59 -7.34
C ILE A 116 -15.07 -2.79 -8.80
N LEU A 117 -14.11 -3.69 -9.08
CA LEU A 117 -13.55 -3.91 -10.42
C LEU A 117 -13.63 -5.38 -10.82
N THR A 118 -14.21 -5.66 -11.98
CA THR A 118 -14.21 -7.01 -12.57
C THR A 118 -12.81 -7.54 -12.93
N THR A 119 -11.82 -6.64 -13.05
CA THR A 119 -10.42 -6.93 -13.35
C THR A 119 -9.53 -6.89 -12.13
N ALA A 120 -10.11 -6.92 -10.92
CA ALA A 120 -9.36 -6.91 -9.67
C ALA A 120 -8.29 -8.02 -9.65
N GLY A 121 -7.07 -7.69 -9.23
CA GLY A 121 -5.93 -8.62 -9.20
C GLY A 121 -5.27 -8.85 -10.54
N SER A 122 -5.60 -8.06 -11.58
CA SER A 122 -5.00 -8.17 -12.90
C SER A 122 -4.44 -6.83 -13.36
N PHE A 123 -3.46 -6.87 -14.26
CA PHE A 123 -3.00 -5.67 -14.93
C PHE A 123 -4.07 -5.14 -15.88
N ARG A 124 -4.10 -3.81 -16.04
CA ARG A 124 -5.02 -3.14 -16.97
C ARG A 124 -4.78 -3.57 -18.42
N SER A 125 -5.85 -3.65 -19.18
CA SER A 125 -5.82 -3.91 -20.63
C SER A 125 -6.03 -2.63 -21.46
N VAL A 126 -6.33 -1.49 -20.80
CA VAL A 126 -6.63 -0.22 -21.45
C VAL A 126 -5.55 0.82 -21.20
N ASN A 127 -5.41 1.77 -22.14
CA ASN A 127 -4.55 2.92 -21.94
C ASN A 127 -5.12 3.84 -20.86
N VAL A 128 -4.26 4.40 -20.02
CA VAL A 128 -4.65 5.38 -19.00
C VAL A 128 -3.75 6.63 -19.10
N LYS A 129 -4.34 7.76 -18.77
CA LYS A 129 -3.68 9.05 -18.64
C LYS A 129 -4.10 9.66 -17.30
N VAL A 130 -3.15 10.24 -16.58
CA VAL A 130 -3.41 10.98 -15.34
C VAL A 130 -2.86 12.39 -15.53
N ALA A 131 -3.76 13.35 -15.59
CA ALA A 131 -3.44 14.73 -15.99
C ALA A 131 -2.66 14.72 -17.32
N GLU A 132 -1.46 15.28 -17.38
CA GLU A 132 -0.60 15.29 -18.58
C GLU A 132 0.29 14.05 -18.72
N HIS A 133 0.32 13.18 -17.69
CA HIS A 133 1.15 11.99 -17.73
C HIS A 133 0.45 10.85 -18.46
N ILE A 134 1.07 10.36 -19.52
CA ILE A 134 0.62 9.19 -20.29
C ILE A 134 1.32 7.96 -19.70
N ALA A 135 0.53 7.06 -19.11
CA ALA A 135 1.08 5.83 -18.56
C ALA A 135 1.59 4.87 -19.67
N PRO A 136 2.51 3.95 -19.33
CA PRO A 136 2.99 2.94 -20.28
C PRO A 136 1.86 2.18 -20.95
N LYS A 137 2.08 1.67 -22.16
CA LYS A 137 1.09 0.83 -22.85
C LYS A 137 0.76 -0.42 -22.04
N PRO A 138 -0.49 -0.90 -22.02
CA PRO A 138 -0.88 -2.10 -21.27
C PRO A 138 -0.02 -3.32 -21.57
N SER A 139 0.38 -3.50 -22.84
CA SER A 139 1.18 -4.64 -23.31
C SER A 139 2.55 -4.80 -22.64
N ILE A 140 3.12 -3.71 -22.09
CA ILE A 140 4.43 -3.75 -21.45
C ILE A 140 4.36 -3.63 -19.90
N VAL A 141 3.17 -3.43 -19.33
CA VAL A 141 3.02 -3.24 -17.86
C VAL A 141 3.50 -4.48 -17.11
N ASN A 142 3.14 -5.67 -17.58
CA ASN A 142 3.58 -6.91 -16.95
C ASN A 142 5.14 -7.02 -16.92
N GLU A 143 5.79 -6.76 -18.03
CA GLU A 143 7.27 -6.78 -18.12
C GLU A 143 7.90 -5.75 -17.17
N LEU A 144 7.38 -4.53 -17.15
CA LEU A 144 7.87 -3.48 -16.25
C LEU A 144 7.73 -3.87 -14.77
N MET A 145 6.61 -4.49 -14.40
CA MET A 145 6.38 -4.96 -13.03
C MET A 145 7.28 -6.14 -12.68
N MET A 146 7.46 -7.10 -13.58
CA MET A 146 8.41 -8.19 -13.37
C MET A 146 9.85 -7.70 -13.18
N ASN A 147 10.28 -6.69 -13.96
CA ASN A 147 11.59 -6.08 -13.80
C ASN A 147 11.74 -5.37 -12.45
N LEU A 148 10.72 -4.62 -12.02
CA LEU A 148 10.71 -3.95 -10.72
C LEU A 148 10.79 -4.97 -9.57
N PHE A 149 9.96 -6.00 -9.59
CA PHE A 149 9.95 -7.02 -8.53
C PHE A 149 11.23 -7.86 -8.52
N SER A 150 11.82 -8.14 -9.70
CA SER A 150 13.15 -8.77 -9.79
C SER A 150 14.22 -7.89 -9.12
N TRP A 151 14.18 -6.58 -9.35
CA TRP A 151 15.08 -5.64 -8.67
C TRP A 151 14.83 -5.59 -7.17
N LEU A 152 13.57 -5.50 -6.71
CA LEU A 152 13.22 -5.50 -5.28
C LEU A 152 13.78 -6.73 -4.56
N LYS A 153 13.70 -7.90 -5.21
CA LYS A 153 14.14 -9.18 -4.67
C LYS A 153 15.66 -9.34 -4.62
N ASN A 154 16.37 -8.86 -5.65
CA ASN A 154 17.78 -9.20 -5.87
C ASN A 154 18.74 -8.03 -5.60
N SER A 155 18.27 -6.80 -5.39
CA SER A 155 19.16 -5.68 -5.13
C SER A 155 19.58 -5.62 -3.66
N ASP A 156 20.81 -5.20 -3.41
CA ASP A 156 21.37 -4.95 -2.06
C ASP A 156 21.04 -3.54 -1.56
N GLU A 157 20.12 -2.83 -2.22
CA GLU A 157 19.76 -1.47 -1.84
C GLU A 157 19.08 -1.41 -0.46
N HIS A 158 19.34 -0.31 0.23
CA HIS A 158 18.75 -0.09 1.55
C HIS A 158 17.21 -0.09 1.50
N MET A 159 16.57 -0.73 2.50
CA MET A 159 15.10 -0.90 2.52
C MET A 159 14.32 0.41 2.40
N LEU A 160 14.82 1.51 2.95
CA LEU A 160 14.20 2.84 2.79
C LEU A 160 14.18 3.31 1.32
N LEU A 161 15.18 2.90 0.51
CA LEU A 161 15.18 3.21 -0.93
C LEU A 161 14.22 2.31 -1.71
N LYS A 162 14.09 1.04 -1.29
CA LYS A 162 13.13 0.11 -1.91
C LYS A 162 11.67 0.48 -1.60
N SER A 163 11.40 1.20 -0.50
CA SER A 163 10.04 1.60 -0.09
C SER A 163 9.57 2.92 -0.71
N CYS A 164 10.43 3.64 -1.45
CA CYS A 164 10.11 4.87 -2.17
C CYS A 164 9.89 4.62 -3.64
#